data_fc7b1f98f1a80c8d15645c99ebc33b9f
#
_entry.id   fc7b1f98f1a80c8d15645c99ebc33b9f
#
_cell.length_a   1.000
_cell.length_b   1.000
_cell.length_c   1.000
_cell.angle_alpha   90.00
_cell.angle_beta   90.00
_cell.angle_gamma   90.00
#
_symmetry.space_group_name_H-M   'P 1'
#
loop_
_entity.id
_entity.type
_entity.pdbx_description
1 polymer ?
#
loop_
_entity_poly.entity_id
_entity_poly.type
_entity_poly.pdbx_seq_one_letter_code
_entity_poly.pdbx_strand_id
1 'polypeptide(L)'
;DFNPLHLKDPRSESMATLGWLSRSTDIGLDNIQVLAPSLAQAQAQADRIARLPEVARVVTLASLVPEQQPEKLRRIAATRALLEPVLAERPLPAAPDSVRVAALRAAAVLLRNAALDHPGPGAAPAERLGHALGALARADAAARDRAERAIAEPLRLALDGLRLGLQAGPVTADTLPTELKRNWIAPDGRALVDVTPRRAGAPGRAGDGERLRQFALAVQREAPDASGGPISVLGAAGLIVDAFVQAALLAVATITLLLWIAFRRFGDVLLTMVPLLVSGLVTLEACVVLDISLNFANIIALPLLLGVGVAFKIYYVMAWRSGEAALLQHGLTEAIVVSAATTGTAFGSLWLSRHPGTASMGELLVLSLVCTLIGAVFFQPILLGRPRTRPQRTDVEVEPSST
;
A
#
# COMPACT_ATOMS: atom_id res chain seq x y z
N ASP A 1 -11.23 -1.68 -0.77
CA ASP A 1 -9.79 -1.33 -0.73
C ASP A 1 -8.96 -2.49 -1.26
N PHE A 2 -8.46 -2.37 -2.48
CA PHE A 2 -7.67 -3.41 -3.14
C PHE A 2 -6.15 -3.12 -3.14
N ASN A 3 -5.66 -2.34 -2.19
CA ASN A 3 -4.23 -2.16 -2.01
C ASN A 3 -3.64 -3.35 -1.20
N PRO A 4 -2.77 -4.20 -1.80
CA PRO A 4 -2.22 -5.38 -1.12
C PRO A 4 -1.31 -5.01 0.07
N LEU A 5 -0.81 -3.79 0.13
CA LEU A 5 0.02 -3.33 1.25
C LEU A 5 -0.80 -3.17 2.54
N HIS A 6 -2.10 -2.83 2.45
CA HIS A 6 -2.97 -2.70 3.60
C HIS A 6 -3.31 -4.05 4.27
N LEU A 7 -3.02 -5.16 3.59
CA LEU A 7 -3.20 -6.50 4.13
C LEU A 7 -1.99 -6.99 4.95
N LYS A 8 -0.87 -6.25 4.93
CA LYS A 8 0.35 -6.61 5.66
C LYS A 8 0.37 -6.00 7.06
N ASP A 9 1.06 -6.67 8.00
CA ASP A 9 1.22 -6.12 9.35
C ASP A 9 2.06 -4.83 9.30
N PRO A 10 1.48 -3.66 9.67
CA PRO A 10 2.17 -2.38 9.64
C PRO A 10 3.35 -2.31 10.64
N ARG A 11 3.44 -3.23 11.59
CA ARG A 11 4.53 -3.31 12.59
C ARG A 11 5.73 -4.09 12.08
N SER A 12 5.63 -4.76 10.93
CA SER A 12 6.76 -5.48 10.35
C SER A 12 7.85 -4.49 9.94
N GLU A 13 9.12 -4.89 10.06
CA GLU A 13 10.26 -4.08 9.69
C GLU A 13 10.17 -3.60 8.23
N SER A 14 9.73 -4.48 7.33
CA SER A 14 9.54 -4.15 5.91
C SER A 14 8.51 -3.05 5.70
N MET A 15 7.37 -3.07 6.43
CA MET A 15 6.34 -2.04 6.33
C MET A 15 6.78 -0.73 7.00
N ALA A 16 7.51 -0.79 8.10
CA ALA A 16 8.11 0.39 8.74
C ALA A 16 9.13 1.06 7.80
N THR A 17 9.99 0.27 7.17
CA THR A 17 10.97 0.75 6.18
C THR A 17 10.28 1.33 4.96
N LEU A 18 9.26 0.66 4.42
CA LEU A 18 8.44 1.16 3.32
C LEU A 18 7.78 2.51 3.68
N GLY A 19 7.23 2.63 4.89
CA GLY A 19 6.64 3.87 5.38
C GLY A 19 7.67 4.99 5.57
N TRP A 20 8.93 4.67 5.86
CA TRP A 20 10.02 5.64 5.89
C TRP A 20 10.42 6.06 4.47
N LEU A 21 10.62 5.12 3.55
CA LEU A 21 10.95 5.37 2.15
C LEU A 21 9.86 6.18 1.45
N SER A 22 8.59 5.90 1.72
CA SER A 22 7.46 6.59 1.10
C SER A 22 7.34 8.07 1.51
N ARG A 23 8.00 8.48 2.59
CA ARG A 23 8.09 9.90 2.98
C ARG A 23 9.10 10.69 2.16
N SER A 24 10.03 10.00 1.50
CA SER A 24 10.96 10.64 0.56
C SER A 24 10.23 10.96 -0.74
N THR A 25 10.32 12.21 -1.19
CA THR A 25 9.77 12.66 -2.47
C THR A 25 10.51 12.10 -3.68
N ASP A 26 11.73 11.60 -3.47
CA ASP A 26 12.62 11.15 -4.54
C ASP A 26 12.48 9.66 -4.85
N ILE A 27 11.83 8.89 -3.96
CA ILE A 27 11.60 7.46 -4.15
C ILE A 27 10.17 7.26 -4.65
N GLY A 28 10.03 7.03 -5.95
CA GLY A 28 8.75 6.79 -6.61
C GLY A 28 8.26 5.35 -6.43
N LEU A 29 7.69 5.04 -5.25
CA LEU A 29 7.15 3.70 -4.97
C LEU A 29 5.89 3.37 -5.79
N ASP A 30 5.12 4.39 -6.17
CA ASP A 30 3.86 4.27 -6.89
C ASP A 30 3.96 4.84 -8.31
N ASN A 31 5.16 4.83 -8.89
CA ASN A 31 5.36 5.34 -10.24
C ASN A 31 4.69 4.44 -11.29
N ILE A 32 4.20 5.09 -12.32
CA ILE A 32 3.74 4.44 -13.55
C ILE A 32 4.79 4.67 -14.63
N GLN A 33 5.08 3.64 -15.38
CA GLN A 33 6.06 3.62 -16.45
C GLN A 33 5.35 3.47 -17.80
N VAL A 34 5.76 4.29 -18.75
CA VAL A 34 5.26 4.25 -20.13
C VAL A 34 6.44 4.09 -21.08
N LEU A 35 6.36 3.16 -22.02
CA LEU A 35 7.36 2.97 -23.06
C LEU A 35 6.87 3.59 -24.36
N ALA A 36 7.49 4.69 -24.73
CA ALA A 36 7.23 5.36 -26.01
C ALA A 36 8.16 4.81 -27.12
N PRO A 37 7.72 4.78 -28.38
CA PRO A 37 8.51 4.25 -29.49
C PRO A 37 9.83 4.97 -29.77
N SER A 38 9.98 6.23 -29.33
CA SER A 38 11.21 7.03 -29.48
C SER A 38 11.30 8.09 -28.39
N LEU A 39 12.49 8.66 -28.21
CA LEU A 39 12.72 9.76 -27.24
C LEU A 39 11.85 11.00 -27.54
N ALA A 40 11.65 11.33 -28.81
CA ALA A 40 10.81 12.47 -29.21
C ALA A 40 9.34 12.24 -28.85
N GLN A 41 8.83 11.01 -29.04
CA GLN A 41 7.47 10.61 -28.66
C GLN A 41 7.33 10.52 -27.15
N ALA A 42 8.37 10.05 -26.43
CA ALA A 42 8.41 10.04 -24.98
C ALA A 42 8.24 11.45 -24.41
N GLN A 43 8.93 12.44 -24.98
CA GLN A 43 8.79 13.83 -24.55
C GLN A 43 7.39 14.38 -24.81
N ALA A 44 6.85 14.17 -26.01
CA ALA A 44 5.49 14.62 -26.36
C ALA A 44 4.42 13.95 -25.47
N GLN A 45 4.62 12.69 -25.08
CA GLN A 45 3.74 11.97 -24.18
C GLN A 45 3.90 12.48 -22.74
N ALA A 46 5.12 12.72 -22.29
CA ALA A 46 5.42 13.32 -20.99
C ALA A 46 4.74 14.67 -20.83
N ASP A 47 4.78 15.53 -21.87
CA ASP A 47 4.14 16.85 -21.85
C ASP A 47 2.61 16.78 -21.73
N ARG A 48 1.97 15.76 -22.30
CA ARG A 48 0.53 15.52 -22.12
C ARG A 48 0.21 15.01 -20.71
N ILE A 49 0.93 14.00 -20.25
CA ILE A 49 0.73 13.38 -18.94
C ILE A 49 1.01 14.38 -17.80
N ALA A 50 2.00 15.27 -17.96
CA ALA A 50 2.34 16.28 -16.96
C ALA A 50 1.22 17.30 -16.69
N ARG A 51 0.23 17.43 -17.60
CA ARG A 51 -0.94 18.32 -17.43
C ARG A 51 -2.05 17.71 -16.58
N LEU A 52 -1.98 16.40 -16.28
CA LEU A 52 -2.98 15.71 -15.46
C LEU A 52 -2.89 16.20 -14.01
N PRO A 53 -4.01 16.52 -13.37
CA PRO A 53 -4.03 17.01 -11.99
C PRO A 53 -3.54 15.97 -10.97
N GLU A 54 -3.65 14.68 -11.29
CA GLU A 54 -3.21 13.55 -10.47
C GLU A 54 -1.69 13.36 -10.50
N VAL A 55 -0.99 13.98 -11.46
CA VAL A 55 0.45 13.82 -11.69
C VAL A 55 1.23 14.92 -10.96
N ALA A 56 2.27 14.54 -10.25
CA ALA A 56 3.20 15.46 -9.61
C ALA A 56 4.41 15.76 -10.49
N ARG A 57 4.95 14.73 -11.12
CA ARG A 57 6.18 14.85 -11.93
C ARG A 57 6.19 13.78 -13.02
N VAL A 58 6.72 14.16 -14.16
CA VAL A 58 7.05 13.23 -15.25
C VAL A 58 8.53 13.38 -15.56
N VAL A 59 9.22 12.26 -15.68
CA VAL A 59 10.66 12.21 -15.97
C VAL A 59 10.90 11.41 -17.23
N THR A 60 11.73 11.92 -18.12
CA THR A 60 12.26 11.23 -19.32
C THR A 60 13.77 11.39 -19.33
N LEU A 61 14.47 10.72 -20.26
CA LEU A 61 15.89 11.00 -20.45
C LEU A 61 16.17 12.47 -20.72
N ALA A 62 15.30 13.16 -21.45
CA ALA A 62 15.44 14.59 -21.73
C ALA A 62 15.36 15.46 -20.47
N SER A 63 14.63 15.01 -19.44
CA SER A 63 14.55 15.72 -18.15
C SER A 63 15.88 15.74 -17.36
N LEU A 64 16.82 14.86 -17.72
CA LEU A 64 18.17 14.84 -17.15
C LEU A 64 19.10 15.87 -17.77
N VAL A 65 18.69 16.46 -18.88
CA VAL A 65 19.42 17.55 -19.53
C VAL A 65 19.01 18.87 -18.86
N PRO A 66 19.95 19.61 -18.23
CA PRO A 66 19.61 20.82 -17.50
C PRO A 66 19.05 21.89 -18.42
N GLU A 67 17.99 22.56 -17.99
CA GLU A 67 17.44 23.72 -18.67
C GLU A 67 18.32 24.97 -18.48
N GLN A 68 18.17 25.95 -19.38
CA GLN A 68 18.87 27.26 -19.31
C GLN A 68 20.40 27.14 -19.21
N GLN A 69 20.99 26.11 -19.81
CA GLN A 69 22.42 25.83 -19.73
C GLN A 69 23.31 27.01 -20.11
N PRO A 70 23.04 27.81 -21.18
CA PRO A 70 23.89 28.93 -21.53
C PRO A 70 24.05 29.96 -20.39
N GLU A 71 22.99 30.21 -19.63
CA GLU A 71 23.07 31.14 -18.50
C GLU A 71 23.78 30.51 -17.31
N LYS A 72 23.44 29.26 -16.97
CA LYS A 72 24.09 28.50 -15.87
C LYS A 72 25.60 28.37 -16.11
N LEU A 73 26.01 28.01 -17.31
CA LEU A 73 27.43 27.89 -17.69
C LEU A 73 28.16 29.23 -17.63
N ARG A 74 27.56 30.34 -18.04
CA ARG A 74 28.14 31.69 -17.87
C ARG A 74 28.36 32.02 -16.39
N ARG A 75 27.38 31.75 -15.53
CA ARG A 75 27.52 31.94 -14.07
C ARG A 75 28.63 31.07 -13.48
N ILE A 76 28.71 29.80 -13.87
CA ILE A 76 29.78 28.90 -13.46
C ILE A 76 31.16 29.42 -13.90
N ALA A 77 31.29 29.89 -15.16
CA ALA A 77 32.53 30.45 -15.66
C ALA A 77 32.96 31.71 -14.90
N ALA A 78 32.02 32.60 -14.58
CA ALA A 78 32.31 33.78 -13.77
C ALA A 78 32.74 33.41 -12.34
N THR A 79 32.05 32.45 -11.71
CA THR A 79 32.43 31.95 -10.38
C THR A 79 33.79 31.26 -10.41
N ARG A 80 34.06 30.49 -11.46
CA ARG A 80 35.37 29.85 -11.66
C ARG A 80 36.49 30.89 -11.72
N ALA A 81 36.34 31.90 -12.53
CA ALA A 81 37.34 32.97 -12.67
C ALA A 81 37.63 33.69 -11.35
N LEU A 82 36.59 33.85 -10.49
CA LEU A 82 36.76 34.44 -9.16
C LEU A 82 37.50 33.50 -8.18
N LEU A 83 37.19 32.18 -8.20
CA LEU A 83 37.69 31.22 -7.22
C LEU A 83 38.98 30.51 -7.64
N GLU A 84 39.28 30.47 -8.94
CA GLU A 84 40.44 29.78 -9.50
C GLU A 84 41.76 30.17 -8.84
N PRO A 85 42.06 31.45 -8.53
CA PRO A 85 43.30 31.82 -7.87
C PRO A 85 43.47 31.15 -6.49
N VAL A 86 42.37 31.06 -5.72
CA VAL A 86 42.39 30.47 -4.39
C VAL A 86 42.38 28.93 -4.48
N LEU A 87 41.64 28.36 -5.40
CA LEU A 87 41.53 26.91 -5.58
C LEU A 87 42.79 26.29 -6.26
N ALA A 88 43.57 27.09 -6.98
CA ALA A 88 44.82 26.66 -7.63
C ALA A 88 45.99 26.53 -6.64
N GLU A 89 45.88 27.09 -5.43
CA GLU A 89 46.91 26.99 -4.43
C GLU A 89 47.13 25.49 -4.08
N ARG A 90 48.43 25.09 -4.14
CA ARG A 90 48.81 23.72 -3.79
C ARG A 90 48.70 23.54 -2.28
N PRO A 91 48.22 22.39 -1.81
CA PRO A 91 48.27 22.07 -0.38
C PRO A 91 49.69 22.21 0.13
N LEU A 92 49.86 22.97 1.19
CA LEU A 92 51.13 23.05 1.89
C LEU A 92 51.48 21.67 2.47
N PRO A 93 52.77 21.28 2.54
CA PRO A 93 53.15 20.06 3.21
C PRO A 93 52.69 20.09 4.66
N ALA A 94 52.35 18.92 5.20
CA ALA A 94 51.88 18.79 6.58
C ALA A 94 52.90 19.42 7.56
N ALA A 95 52.43 20.35 8.39
CA ALA A 95 53.28 21.01 9.37
C ALA A 95 53.84 20.01 10.38
N PRO A 96 55.10 20.19 10.83
CA PRO A 96 55.66 19.40 11.93
C PRO A 96 54.74 19.42 13.16
N ASP A 97 54.71 18.33 13.93
CA ASP A 97 53.83 18.21 15.09
C ASP A 97 54.02 19.33 16.12
N SER A 98 55.28 19.77 16.34
CA SER A 98 55.61 20.89 17.23
C SER A 98 54.91 22.19 16.80
N VAL A 99 54.84 22.46 15.50
CA VAL A 99 54.18 23.64 14.95
C VAL A 99 52.64 23.54 15.13
N ARG A 100 52.05 22.35 14.89
CA ARG A 100 50.65 22.09 15.16
C ARG A 100 50.28 22.30 16.63
N VAL A 101 51.08 21.76 17.55
CA VAL A 101 50.89 21.96 18.99
C VAL A 101 50.96 23.44 19.37
N ALA A 102 51.92 24.20 18.83
CA ALA A 102 52.04 25.62 19.07
C ALA A 102 50.81 26.41 18.56
N ALA A 103 50.36 26.10 17.35
CA ALA A 103 49.16 26.71 16.75
C ALA A 103 47.88 26.41 17.53
N LEU A 104 47.69 25.14 17.96
CA LEU A 104 46.54 24.72 18.78
C LEU A 104 46.53 25.46 20.13
N ARG A 105 47.68 25.63 20.80
CA ARG A 105 47.78 26.40 22.04
C ARG A 105 47.46 27.86 21.85
N ALA A 106 48.01 28.50 20.80
CA ALA A 106 47.75 29.88 20.47
C ALA A 106 46.24 30.12 20.19
N ALA A 107 45.64 29.28 19.35
CA ALA A 107 44.21 29.35 19.03
C ALA A 107 43.32 29.14 20.28
N ALA A 108 43.69 28.20 21.15
CA ALA A 108 42.98 27.96 22.41
C ALA A 108 43.00 29.18 23.35
N VAL A 109 44.11 29.88 23.44
CA VAL A 109 44.24 31.10 24.24
C VAL A 109 43.42 32.23 23.62
N LEU A 110 43.56 32.45 22.30
CA LEU A 110 42.87 33.51 21.56
C LEU A 110 41.33 33.36 21.67
N LEU A 111 40.81 32.15 21.52
CA LEU A 111 39.38 31.90 21.61
C LEU A 111 38.83 32.13 23.03
N ARG A 112 39.57 31.73 24.07
CA ARG A 112 39.17 32.00 25.46
C ARG A 112 39.18 33.48 25.80
N ASN A 113 40.22 34.21 25.36
CA ASN A 113 40.25 35.66 25.55
C ASN A 113 39.12 36.37 24.78
N ALA A 114 38.90 36.00 23.52
CA ALA A 114 37.81 36.53 22.74
C ALA A 114 36.42 36.25 23.40
N ALA A 115 36.22 35.11 24.01
CA ALA A 115 34.99 34.77 24.76
C ALA A 115 34.80 35.66 25.99
N LEU A 116 35.88 36.06 26.66
CA LEU A 116 35.84 36.98 27.80
C LEU A 116 35.61 38.43 27.36
N ASP A 117 36.29 38.88 26.31
CA ASP A 117 36.27 40.25 25.81
C ASP A 117 34.95 40.57 25.08
N HIS A 118 34.28 39.57 24.52
CA HIS A 118 33.07 39.73 23.73
C HIS A 118 31.93 38.82 24.24
N PRO A 119 31.27 39.20 25.37
CA PRO A 119 30.16 38.43 25.89
C PRO A 119 28.97 38.44 24.91
N GLY A 120 28.43 37.27 24.58
CA GLY A 120 27.32 37.13 23.63
C GLY A 120 27.05 35.65 23.30
N PRO A 121 26.11 35.36 22.36
CA PRO A 121 25.77 33.97 22.01
C PRO A 121 26.92 33.11 21.52
N GLY A 122 27.98 33.73 20.99
CA GLY A 122 29.21 33.07 20.54
C GLY A 122 30.24 32.77 21.64
N ALA A 123 30.17 33.42 22.80
CA ALA A 123 31.18 33.29 23.87
C ALA A 123 31.32 31.87 24.41
N ALA A 124 30.21 31.23 24.79
CA ALA A 124 30.22 29.87 25.31
C ALA A 124 30.67 28.81 24.26
N PRO A 125 30.29 28.85 22.99
CA PRO A 125 30.89 28.02 21.92
C PRO A 125 32.42 28.26 21.76
N ALA A 126 32.86 29.52 21.77
CA ALA A 126 34.28 29.85 21.62
C ALA A 126 35.13 29.33 22.81
N GLU A 127 34.63 29.45 24.02
CA GLU A 127 35.25 28.91 25.22
C GLU A 127 35.37 27.38 25.14
N ARG A 128 34.26 26.66 24.79
CA ARG A 128 34.29 25.20 24.61
C ARG A 128 35.29 24.77 23.55
N LEU A 129 35.37 25.47 22.43
CA LEU A 129 36.34 25.19 21.38
C LEU A 129 37.79 25.45 21.88
N GLY A 130 38.01 26.55 22.59
CA GLY A 130 39.28 26.84 23.20
C GLY A 130 39.75 25.76 24.17
N HIS A 131 38.87 25.22 25.00
CA HIS A 131 39.16 24.09 25.89
C HIS A 131 39.47 22.82 25.10
N ALA A 132 38.72 22.50 24.06
CA ALA A 132 38.92 21.32 23.21
C ALA A 132 40.28 21.38 22.47
N LEU A 133 40.63 22.54 21.88
CA LEU A 133 41.92 22.74 21.23
C LEU A 133 43.10 22.65 22.23
N GLY A 134 42.90 23.19 23.44
CA GLY A 134 43.92 23.05 24.51
C GLY A 134 44.09 21.60 24.95
N ALA A 135 43.03 20.81 25.04
CA ALA A 135 43.08 19.38 25.30
C ALA A 135 43.81 18.62 24.19
N LEU A 136 43.49 18.92 22.93
CA LEU A 136 44.10 18.32 21.74
C LEU A 136 45.60 18.64 21.66
N ALA A 137 46.03 19.85 22.05
CA ALA A 137 47.42 20.24 22.11
C ALA A 137 48.24 19.44 23.15
N ARG A 138 47.56 18.93 24.19
CA ARG A 138 48.17 18.06 25.22
C ARG A 138 48.09 16.57 24.91
N ALA A 139 47.24 16.17 23.99
CA ALA A 139 47.10 14.78 23.57
C ALA A 139 48.34 14.28 22.79
N ASP A 140 48.34 13.01 22.43
CA ASP A 140 49.37 12.42 21.57
C ASP A 140 49.26 12.86 20.11
N ALA A 141 50.30 12.62 19.33
CA ALA A 141 50.31 12.96 17.89
C ALA A 141 49.21 12.22 17.12
N ALA A 142 48.92 10.96 17.48
CA ALA A 142 47.89 10.16 16.82
C ALA A 142 46.46 10.75 17.02
N ALA A 143 46.19 11.34 18.18
CA ALA A 143 44.94 12.04 18.43
C ALA A 143 44.84 13.31 17.58
N ARG A 144 45.92 14.08 17.41
CA ARG A 144 46.00 15.24 16.53
C ARG A 144 45.79 14.85 15.07
N ASP A 145 46.41 13.76 14.61
CA ASP A 145 46.25 13.26 13.25
C ASP A 145 44.81 12.78 12.98
N ARG A 146 44.15 12.18 13.98
CA ARG A 146 42.71 11.82 13.84
C ARG A 146 41.82 13.05 13.75
N ALA A 147 42.06 14.06 14.58
CA ALA A 147 41.30 15.31 14.56
C ALA A 147 41.51 16.07 13.27
N GLU A 148 42.72 16.16 12.77
CA GLU A 148 43.06 16.79 11.49
C GLU A 148 42.34 16.09 10.34
N ARG A 149 42.39 14.75 10.27
CA ARG A 149 41.66 13.98 9.24
C ARG A 149 40.18 14.17 9.34
N ALA A 150 39.60 14.17 10.54
CA ALA A 150 38.18 14.34 10.74
C ALA A 150 37.65 15.72 10.24
N ILE A 151 38.50 16.76 10.25
CA ILE A 151 38.15 18.12 9.83
C ILE A 151 38.58 18.38 8.37
N ALA A 152 39.80 18.03 8.03
CA ALA A 152 40.41 18.36 6.75
C ALA A 152 39.89 17.49 5.60
N GLU A 153 39.58 16.21 5.83
CA GLU A 153 39.13 15.30 4.77
C GLU A 153 37.78 15.66 4.22
N PRO A 154 36.70 15.94 5.01
CA PRO A 154 35.44 16.44 4.50
C PRO A 154 35.58 17.78 3.76
N LEU A 155 36.43 18.70 4.26
CA LEU A 155 36.69 19.97 3.58
C LEU A 155 37.38 19.73 2.23
N ARG A 156 38.36 18.84 2.16
CA ARG A 156 39.04 18.49 0.91
C ARG A 156 38.06 17.91 -0.10
N LEU A 157 37.20 16.97 0.32
CA LEU A 157 36.16 16.39 -0.53
C LEU A 157 35.17 17.45 -1.05
N ALA A 158 34.79 18.41 -0.19
CA ALA A 158 33.92 19.52 -0.59
C ALA A 158 34.59 20.44 -1.62
N LEU A 159 35.89 20.76 -1.41
CA LEU A 159 36.67 21.59 -2.36
C LEU A 159 36.90 20.86 -3.69
N ASP A 160 37.19 19.56 -3.65
CA ASP A 160 37.34 18.76 -4.87
C ASP A 160 36.00 18.65 -5.64
N GLY A 161 34.89 18.48 -4.92
CA GLY A 161 33.54 18.57 -5.51
C GLY A 161 33.24 19.94 -6.14
N LEU A 162 33.66 21.02 -5.47
CA LEU A 162 33.54 22.38 -6.01
C LEU A 162 34.39 22.55 -7.26
N ARG A 163 35.65 22.13 -7.25
CA ARG A 163 36.55 22.17 -8.42
C ARG A 163 35.95 21.44 -9.61
N LEU A 164 35.39 20.24 -9.37
CA LEU A 164 34.73 19.46 -10.39
C LEU A 164 33.48 20.18 -10.92
N GLY A 165 32.64 20.74 -10.05
CA GLY A 165 31.45 21.51 -10.43
C GLY A 165 31.77 22.75 -11.26
N LEU A 166 32.90 23.43 -10.98
CA LEU A 166 33.36 24.59 -11.75
C LEU A 166 33.92 24.23 -13.14
N GLN A 167 34.16 22.95 -13.42
CA GLN A 167 34.54 22.43 -14.74
C GLN A 167 33.35 21.98 -15.58
N ALA A 168 32.12 22.26 -15.13
CA ALA A 168 30.90 21.84 -15.84
C ALA A 168 30.90 22.35 -17.28
N GLY A 169 30.58 21.45 -18.20
CA GLY A 169 30.39 21.71 -19.63
C GLY A 169 28.93 21.52 -20.06
N PRO A 170 28.62 21.76 -21.34
CA PRO A 170 27.30 21.55 -21.88
C PRO A 170 26.92 20.06 -21.82
N VAL A 171 25.70 19.76 -21.34
CA VAL A 171 25.14 18.42 -21.26
C VAL A 171 24.05 18.29 -22.31
N THR A 172 24.12 17.24 -23.12
CA THR A 172 23.10 16.85 -24.10
C THR A 172 22.72 15.40 -23.87
N ALA A 173 21.62 14.94 -24.47
CA ALA A 173 21.22 13.53 -24.38
C ALA A 173 22.35 12.58 -24.89
N ASP A 174 23.13 13.03 -25.87
CA ASP A 174 24.23 12.23 -26.43
C ASP A 174 25.46 12.18 -25.52
N THR A 175 25.70 13.22 -24.73
CA THR A 175 26.84 13.28 -23.79
C THR A 175 26.58 12.58 -22.46
N LEU A 176 25.33 12.14 -22.20
CA LEU A 176 25.01 11.39 -20.99
C LEU A 176 25.75 10.03 -20.97
N PRO A 177 26.21 9.54 -19.80
CA PRO A 177 26.83 8.25 -19.66
C PRO A 177 25.96 7.11 -20.21
N THR A 178 26.59 6.11 -20.83
CA THR A 178 25.87 4.97 -21.42
C THR A 178 25.07 4.18 -20.37
N GLU A 179 25.62 4.05 -19.18
CA GLU A 179 24.97 3.38 -18.06
C GLU A 179 23.67 4.08 -17.67
N LEU A 180 23.66 5.40 -17.69
CA LEU A 180 22.46 6.19 -17.41
C LEU A 180 21.44 6.06 -18.54
N LYS A 181 21.91 6.15 -19.81
CA LYS A 181 21.02 5.99 -20.99
C LYS A 181 20.33 4.64 -21.04
N ARG A 182 21.00 3.54 -20.65
CA ARG A 182 20.42 2.19 -20.62
C ARG A 182 19.21 2.05 -19.70
N ASN A 183 19.10 2.89 -18.68
CA ASN A 183 17.94 2.90 -17.79
C ASN A 183 16.71 3.60 -18.41
N TRP A 184 16.92 4.38 -19.47
CA TRP A 184 15.87 5.22 -20.09
C TRP A 184 15.58 4.85 -21.53
N ILE A 185 16.49 4.19 -22.21
CA ILE A 185 16.33 3.78 -23.60
C ILE A 185 16.60 2.27 -23.69
N ALA A 186 15.59 1.54 -24.14
CA ALA A 186 15.70 0.10 -24.42
C ALA A 186 16.57 -0.16 -25.67
N PRO A 187 17.14 -1.37 -25.82
CA PRO A 187 17.96 -1.70 -26.98
C PRO A 187 17.25 -1.57 -28.32
N ASP A 188 15.93 -1.63 -28.35
CA ASP A 188 15.07 -1.46 -29.54
C ASP A 188 14.73 0.02 -29.83
N GLY A 189 15.27 0.96 -29.05
CA GLY A 189 15.07 2.40 -29.23
C GLY A 189 13.85 2.97 -28.51
N ARG A 190 13.03 2.16 -27.85
CA ARG A 190 11.94 2.67 -27.03
C ARG A 190 12.47 3.46 -25.82
N ALA A 191 11.80 4.55 -25.50
CA ALA A 191 12.20 5.43 -24.42
C ALA A 191 11.20 5.38 -23.25
N LEU A 192 11.73 5.38 -22.02
CA LEU A 192 10.97 5.34 -20.79
C LEU A 192 10.44 6.74 -20.43
N VAL A 193 9.19 6.79 -20.03
CA VAL A 193 8.55 7.91 -19.33
C VAL A 193 8.17 7.42 -17.94
N ASP A 194 8.71 8.03 -16.91
CA ASP A 194 8.42 7.69 -15.50
C ASP A 194 7.50 8.76 -14.90
N VAL A 195 6.34 8.32 -14.42
CA VAL A 195 5.25 9.20 -13.97
C VAL A 195 5.03 9.00 -12.47
N THR A 196 5.20 10.08 -11.72
CA THR A 196 5.05 10.09 -10.25
C THR A 196 3.69 10.68 -9.88
N PRO A 197 2.90 10.01 -9.01
CA PRO A 197 1.60 10.51 -8.55
C PRO A 197 1.74 11.73 -7.66
N ARG A 198 0.72 12.60 -7.69
CA ARG A 198 0.59 13.71 -6.73
C ARG A 198 0.11 13.17 -5.40
N ARG A 199 0.98 13.22 -4.40
CA ARG A 199 0.65 12.82 -3.02
C ARG A 199 0.04 14.01 -2.27
N ALA A 200 -1.06 13.76 -1.58
CA ALA A 200 -1.67 14.69 -0.66
C ALA A 200 -1.71 14.06 0.75
N GLY A 201 -0.65 14.25 1.51
CA GLY A 201 -0.57 13.77 2.90
C GLY A 201 0.33 12.55 3.10
N ALA A 202 0.30 11.99 4.33
CA ALA A 202 1.10 10.80 4.68
C ALA A 202 0.52 9.54 4.03
N PRO A 203 1.37 8.58 3.59
CA PRO A 203 0.92 7.31 3.03
C PRO A 203 0.06 6.50 4.02
N GLY A 204 -0.94 5.78 3.51
CA GLY A 204 -1.80 4.91 4.31
C GLY A 204 -3.00 5.60 4.95
N ARG A 205 -3.34 6.83 4.56
CA ARG A 205 -4.59 7.49 4.99
C ARG A 205 -5.79 6.99 4.19
N ALA A 206 -6.96 7.06 4.83
CA ALA A 206 -8.23 6.85 4.14
C ALA A 206 -8.30 7.71 2.87
N GLY A 207 -8.61 7.10 1.72
CA GLY A 207 -8.65 7.75 0.41
C GLY A 207 -7.36 7.67 -0.42
N ASP A 208 -6.25 7.14 0.10
CA ASP A 208 -5.02 6.95 -0.69
C ASP A 208 -5.23 5.95 -1.83
N GLY A 209 -5.94 4.86 -1.58
CA GLY A 209 -6.27 3.86 -2.60
C GLY A 209 -7.11 4.43 -3.74
N GLU A 210 -8.10 5.27 -3.44
CA GLU A 210 -8.93 5.90 -4.47
C GLU A 210 -8.14 6.93 -5.29
N ARG A 211 -7.26 7.72 -4.66
CA ARG A 211 -6.37 8.64 -5.40
C ARG A 211 -5.41 7.91 -6.32
N LEU A 212 -4.82 6.81 -5.83
CA LEU A 212 -3.93 5.98 -6.64
C LEU A 212 -4.67 5.33 -7.81
N ARG A 213 -5.93 4.94 -7.59
CA ARG A 213 -6.82 4.44 -8.64
C ARG A 213 -7.12 5.52 -9.68
N GLN A 214 -7.46 6.74 -9.26
CA GLN A 214 -7.72 7.88 -10.16
C GLN A 214 -6.47 8.22 -10.97
N PHE A 215 -5.30 8.26 -10.33
CA PHE A 215 -4.02 8.44 -11.00
C PHE A 215 -3.76 7.36 -12.05
N ALA A 216 -3.92 6.08 -11.70
CA ALA A 216 -3.74 4.97 -12.63
C ALA A 216 -4.68 5.08 -13.85
N LEU A 217 -5.96 5.36 -13.61
CA LEU A 217 -6.96 5.54 -14.67
C LEU A 217 -6.66 6.76 -15.56
N ALA A 218 -6.22 7.88 -14.96
CA ALA A 218 -5.89 9.09 -15.72
C ALA A 218 -4.69 8.85 -16.65
N VAL A 219 -3.61 8.24 -16.13
CA VAL A 219 -2.44 7.91 -16.94
C VAL A 219 -2.75 6.86 -18.01
N GLN A 220 -3.54 5.83 -17.69
CA GLN A 220 -3.90 4.78 -18.64
C GLN A 220 -4.76 5.27 -19.81
N ARG A 221 -5.58 6.33 -19.62
CA ARG A 221 -6.32 6.98 -20.71
C ARG A 221 -5.39 7.66 -21.73
N GLU A 222 -4.31 8.28 -21.25
CA GLU A 222 -3.30 8.94 -22.11
C GLU A 222 -2.27 7.95 -22.69
N ALA A 223 -2.03 6.86 -21.99
CA ALA A 223 -1.07 5.80 -22.33
C ALA A 223 -1.66 4.42 -21.99
N PRO A 224 -2.41 3.79 -22.91
CA PRO A 224 -3.03 2.48 -22.68
C PRO A 224 -2.04 1.36 -22.31
N ASP A 225 -0.80 1.46 -22.82
CA ASP A 225 0.29 0.51 -22.56
C ASP A 225 1.09 0.84 -21.28
N ALA A 226 0.58 1.76 -20.45
CA ALA A 226 1.21 2.10 -19.17
C ALA A 226 1.29 0.87 -18.26
N SER A 227 2.40 0.77 -17.52
CA SER A 227 2.72 -0.33 -16.61
C SER A 227 3.20 0.22 -15.26
N GLY A 228 3.15 -0.59 -14.24
CA GLY A 228 3.60 -0.20 -12.88
C GLY A 228 2.68 -0.72 -11.80
N GLY A 229 3.10 -0.53 -10.53
CA GLY A 229 2.34 -0.98 -9.36
C GLY A 229 0.87 -0.57 -9.38
N PRO A 230 0.56 0.73 -9.54
CA PRO A 230 -0.82 1.22 -9.57
C PRO A 230 -1.69 0.59 -10.66
N ILE A 231 -1.14 0.40 -11.86
CA ILE A 231 -1.84 -0.23 -12.99
C ILE A 231 -2.08 -1.71 -12.71
N SER A 232 -1.06 -2.41 -12.18
CA SER A 232 -1.18 -3.83 -11.83
C SER A 232 -2.22 -4.07 -10.74
N VAL A 233 -2.24 -3.22 -9.72
CA VAL A 233 -3.25 -3.29 -8.64
C VAL A 233 -4.66 -3.04 -9.19
N LEU A 234 -4.82 -2.04 -10.06
CA LEU A 234 -6.11 -1.72 -10.71
C LEU A 234 -6.61 -2.91 -11.55
N GLY A 235 -5.74 -3.48 -12.40
CA GLY A 235 -6.08 -4.64 -13.22
C GLY A 235 -6.40 -5.88 -12.40
N ALA A 236 -5.59 -6.18 -11.38
CA ALA A 236 -5.81 -7.31 -10.49
C ALA A 236 -7.13 -7.16 -9.72
N ALA A 237 -7.45 -5.95 -9.23
CA ALA A 237 -8.70 -5.69 -8.53
C ALA A 237 -9.91 -5.97 -9.43
N GLY A 238 -9.91 -5.50 -10.69
CA GLY A 238 -10.96 -5.78 -11.65
C GLY A 238 -11.14 -7.27 -11.91
N LEU A 239 -10.05 -7.96 -12.25
CA LEU A 239 -10.08 -9.41 -12.53
C LEU A 239 -10.59 -10.23 -11.34
N ILE A 240 -10.20 -9.87 -10.12
CA ILE A 240 -10.63 -10.59 -8.91
C ILE A 240 -12.10 -10.34 -8.63
N VAL A 241 -12.58 -9.11 -8.71
CA VAL A 241 -14.01 -8.81 -8.53
C VAL A 241 -14.84 -9.56 -9.56
N ASP A 242 -14.46 -9.56 -10.83
CA ASP A 242 -15.15 -10.28 -11.90
C ASP A 242 -15.15 -11.80 -11.64
N ALA A 243 -14.03 -12.37 -11.21
CA ALA A 243 -13.94 -13.78 -10.86
C ALA A 243 -14.86 -14.16 -9.69
N PHE A 244 -14.94 -13.32 -8.65
CA PHE A 244 -15.83 -13.57 -7.51
C PHE A 244 -17.30 -13.37 -7.86
N VAL A 245 -17.65 -12.41 -8.71
CA VAL A 245 -19.00 -12.27 -9.24
C VAL A 245 -19.40 -13.51 -10.05
N GLN A 246 -18.53 -13.99 -10.94
CA GLN A 246 -18.77 -15.22 -11.70
C GLN A 246 -18.91 -16.43 -10.78
N ALA A 247 -18.05 -16.56 -9.75
CA ALA A 247 -18.12 -17.62 -8.75
C ALA A 247 -19.44 -17.58 -7.96
N ALA A 248 -19.89 -16.39 -7.56
CA ALA A 248 -21.16 -16.21 -6.86
C ALA A 248 -22.35 -16.58 -7.74
N LEU A 249 -22.36 -16.16 -9.00
CA LEU A 249 -23.43 -16.51 -9.97
C LEU A 249 -23.46 -18.01 -10.23
N LEU A 250 -22.30 -18.64 -10.41
CA LEU A 250 -22.19 -20.09 -10.59
C LEU A 250 -22.65 -20.85 -9.34
N ALA A 251 -22.29 -20.37 -8.14
CA ALA A 251 -22.75 -20.94 -6.88
C ALA A 251 -24.27 -20.86 -6.76
N VAL A 252 -24.89 -19.70 -7.04
CA VAL A 252 -26.33 -19.53 -7.04
C VAL A 252 -27.00 -20.49 -8.05
N ALA A 253 -26.47 -20.59 -9.27
CA ALA A 253 -27.01 -21.49 -10.29
C ALA A 253 -26.93 -22.95 -9.87
N THR A 254 -25.76 -23.38 -9.36
CA THR A 254 -25.53 -24.76 -8.92
C THR A 254 -26.38 -25.12 -7.69
N ILE A 255 -26.45 -24.23 -6.70
CA ILE A 255 -27.30 -24.41 -5.52
C ILE A 255 -28.78 -24.52 -5.93
N THR A 256 -29.25 -23.64 -6.81
CA THR A 256 -30.62 -23.65 -7.34
C THR A 256 -30.93 -24.97 -8.03
N LEU A 257 -30.02 -25.47 -8.87
CA LEU A 257 -30.16 -26.74 -9.58
C LEU A 257 -30.22 -27.91 -8.59
N LEU A 258 -29.30 -27.97 -7.62
CA LEU A 258 -29.28 -29.03 -6.61
C LEU A 258 -30.57 -29.03 -5.75
N LEU A 259 -31.00 -27.85 -5.32
CA LEU A 259 -32.27 -27.69 -4.59
C LEU A 259 -33.48 -28.12 -5.43
N TRP A 260 -33.48 -27.80 -6.73
CA TRP A 260 -34.55 -28.23 -7.63
C TRP A 260 -34.60 -29.76 -7.79
N ILE A 261 -33.45 -30.40 -7.93
CA ILE A 261 -33.34 -31.86 -7.98
C ILE A 261 -33.85 -32.48 -6.68
N ALA A 262 -33.46 -31.91 -5.51
CA ALA A 262 -33.85 -32.43 -4.20
C ALA A 262 -35.32 -32.23 -3.85
N PHE A 263 -35.86 -31.05 -4.10
CA PHE A 263 -37.21 -30.67 -3.72
C PHE A 263 -38.25 -30.97 -4.80
N ARG A 264 -37.83 -30.97 -6.07
CA ARG A 264 -38.70 -31.18 -7.23
C ARG A 264 -39.92 -30.21 -7.28
N ARG A 265 -39.84 -29.09 -6.56
CA ARG A 265 -40.87 -28.03 -6.51
C ARG A 265 -40.17 -26.68 -6.52
N PHE A 266 -40.46 -25.88 -7.53
CA PHE A 266 -39.83 -24.56 -7.72
C PHE A 266 -40.13 -23.60 -6.56
N GLY A 267 -41.35 -23.68 -5.98
CA GLY A 267 -41.71 -22.84 -4.83
C GLY A 267 -40.84 -23.09 -3.60
N ASP A 268 -40.46 -24.36 -3.31
CA ASP A 268 -39.62 -24.70 -2.16
C ASP A 268 -38.17 -24.25 -2.39
N VAL A 269 -37.70 -24.28 -3.63
CA VAL A 269 -36.40 -23.69 -4.02
C VAL A 269 -36.40 -22.19 -3.77
N LEU A 270 -37.47 -21.49 -4.20
CA LEU A 270 -37.57 -20.04 -4.01
C LEU A 270 -37.61 -19.67 -2.51
N LEU A 271 -38.35 -20.44 -1.71
CA LEU A 271 -38.42 -20.27 -0.24
C LEU A 271 -37.07 -20.45 0.45
N THR A 272 -36.12 -21.17 -0.16
CA THR A 272 -34.75 -21.31 0.34
C THR A 272 -33.83 -20.21 -0.19
N MET A 273 -33.96 -19.88 -1.48
CA MET A 273 -33.06 -18.94 -2.17
C MET A 273 -33.30 -17.47 -1.79
N VAL A 274 -34.58 -17.06 -1.64
CA VAL A 274 -34.91 -15.67 -1.29
C VAL A 274 -34.27 -15.25 0.04
N PRO A 275 -34.45 -15.99 1.16
CA PRO A 275 -33.79 -15.65 2.41
C PRO A 275 -32.25 -15.69 2.33
N LEU A 276 -31.70 -16.54 1.47
CA LEU A 276 -30.25 -16.62 1.25
C LEU A 276 -29.72 -15.35 0.59
N LEU A 277 -30.36 -14.93 -0.49
CA LEU A 277 -29.97 -13.71 -1.22
C LEU A 277 -30.17 -12.45 -0.36
N VAL A 278 -31.27 -12.38 0.39
CA VAL A 278 -31.52 -11.28 1.34
C VAL A 278 -30.41 -11.25 2.41
N SER A 279 -29.99 -12.39 2.96
CA SER A 279 -28.88 -12.43 3.90
C SER A 279 -27.57 -11.93 3.30
N GLY A 280 -27.31 -12.19 2.01
CA GLY A 280 -26.18 -11.65 1.27
C GLY A 280 -26.23 -10.14 1.14
N LEU A 281 -27.40 -9.59 0.76
CA LEU A 281 -27.60 -8.13 0.67
C LEU A 281 -27.44 -7.43 2.02
N VAL A 282 -28.03 -8.00 3.08
CA VAL A 282 -27.88 -7.47 4.45
C VAL A 282 -26.40 -7.49 4.89
N THR A 283 -25.65 -8.52 4.51
CA THR A 283 -24.21 -8.57 4.79
C THR A 283 -23.47 -7.43 4.10
N LEU A 284 -23.77 -7.15 2.83
CA LEU A 284 -23.15 -6.04 2.09
C LEU A 284 -23.54 -4.68 2.69
N GLU A 285 -24.81 -4.49 3.07
CA GLU A 285 -25.22 -3.28 3.78
C GLU A 285 -24.54 -3.11 5.13
N ALA A 286 -24.42 -4.21 5.90
CA ALA A 286 -23.71 -4.19 7.17
C ALA A 286 -22.23 -3.82 6.99
N CYS A 287 -21.57 -4.24 5.90
CA CYS A 287 -20.21 -3.81 5.58
C CYS A 287 -20.15 -2.28 5.38
N VAL A 288 -21.13 -1.69 4.70
CA VAL A 288 -21.17 -0.23 4.50
C VAL A 288 -21.39 0.50 5.83
N VAL A 289 -22.33 0.03 6.65
CA VAL A 289 -22.66 0.66 7.95
C VAL A 289 -21.49 0.57 8.94
N LEU A 290 -20.75 -0.55 8.92
CA LEU A 290 -19.61 -0.81 9.82
C LEU A 290 -18.28 -0.33 9.24
N ASP A 291 -18.27 0.31 8.06
CA ASP A 291 -17.07 0.76 7.34
C ASP A 291 -16.07 -0.37 7.06
N ILE A 292 -16.56 -1.59 6.80
CA ILE A 292 -15.75 -2.75 6.45
C ILE A 292 -15.52 -2.75 4.94
N SER A 293 -14.33 -2.32 4.51
CA SER A 293 -13.95 -2.32 3.11
C SER A 293 -13.71 -3.74 2.59
N LEU A 294 -14.30 -4.06 1.42
CA LEU A 294 -13.93 -5.27 0.69
C LEU A 294 -12.49 -5.17 0.17
N ASN A 295 -11.74 -6.25 0.31
CA ASN A 295 -10.34 -6.33 -0.09
C ASN A 295 -10.00 -7.72 -0.66
N PHE A 296 -8.77 -7.90 -1.16
CA PHE A 296 -8.31 -9.17 -1.74
C PHE A 296 -8.45 -10.39 -0.81
N ALA A 297 -8.40 -10.20 0.52
CA ALA A 297 -8.47 -11.30 1.46
C ALA A 297 -9.91 -11.64 1.85
N ASN A 298 -10.76 -10.64 2.09
CA ASN A 298 -12.09 -10.86 2.65
C ASN A 298 -13.19 -11.10 1.60
N ILE A 299 -12.99 -10.72 0.33
CA ILE A 299 -13.98 -10.89 -0.73
C ILE A 299 -14.42 -12.34 -0.93
N ILE A 300 -13.57 -13.32 -0.58
CA ILE A 300 -13.87 -14.75 -0.62
C ILE A 300 -15.04 -15.15 0.29
N ALA A 301 -15.33 -14.34 1.32
CA ALA A 301 -16.43 -14.60 2.24
C ALA A 301 -17.81 -14.58 1.54
N LEU A 302 -17.96 -13.81 0.47
CA LEU A 302 -19.25 -13.65 -0.23
C LEU A 302 -19.74 -14.93 -0.93
N PRO A 303 -18.96 -15.62 -1.79
CA PRO A 303 -19.38 -16.93 -2.33
C PRO A 303 -19.49 -18.02 -1.25
N LEU A 304 -18.62 -17.99 -0.23
CA LEU A 304 -18.64 -18.94 0.85
C LEU A 304 -19.93 -18.84 1.70
N LEU A 305 -20.41 -17.60 1.93
CA LEU A 305 -21.69 -17.33 2.57
C LEU A 305 -22.84 -18.09 1.90
N LEU A 306 -22.90 -18.13 0.56
CA LEU A 306 -23.95 -18.81 -0.18
C LEU A 306 -23.94 -20.31 0.11
N GLY A 307 -22.74 -20.93 0.16
CA GLY A 307 -22.60 -22.36 0.47
C GLY A 307 -22.97 -22.72 1.89
N VAL A 308 -22.46 -21.98 2.88
CA VAL A 308 -22.76 -22.21 4.31
C VAL A 308 -24.21 -21.82 4.63
N GLY A 309 -24.67 -20.69 4.05
CA GLY A 309 -25.99 -20.15 4.34
C GLY A 309 -27.15 -21.01 3.84
N VAL A 310 -26.97 -21.71 2.73
CA VAL A 310 -28.02 -22.59 2.20
C VAL A 310 -28.28 -23.79 3.14
N ALA A 311 -27.25 -24.30 3.80
CA ALA A 311 -27.37 -25.46 4.71
C ALA A 311 -28.38 -25.19 5.84
N PHE A 312 -28.29 -24.05 6.52
CA PHE A 312 -29.23 -23.68 7.56
C PHE A 312 -30.68 -23.55 7.05
N LYS A 313 -30.83 -23.06 5.84
CA LYS A 313 -32.16 -22.82 5.24
C LYS A 313 -32.84 -24.08 4.74
N ILE A 314 -32.08 -25.05 4.23
CA ILE A 314 -32.61 -26.36 3.81
C ILE A 314 -33.28 -27.08 4.99
N TYR A 315 -32.68 -27.08 6.18
CA TYR A 315 -33.26 -27.76 7.33
C TYR A 315 -34.64 -27.23 7.70
N TYR A 316 -34.86 -25.92 7.69
CA TYR A 316 -36.17 -25.32 7.96
C TYR A 316 -37.20 -25.69 6.90
N VAL A 317 -36.83 -25.67 5.61
CA VAL A 317 -37.76 -26.06 4.52
C VAL A 317 -38.12 -27.55 4.62
N MET A 318 -37.15 -28.39 4.97
CA MET A 318 -37.43 -29.86 5.15
C MET A 318 -38.32 -30.11 6.34
N ALA A 319 -38.10 -29.50 7.49
CA ALA A 319 -38.95 -29.60 8.67
C ALA A 319 -40.38 -29.08 8.37
N TRP A 320 -40.50 -27.98 7.72
CA TRP A 320 -41.81 -27.44 7.29
C TRP A 320 -42.57 -28.39 6.32
N ARG A 321 -41.86 -29.04 5.41
CA ARG A 321 -42.44 -30.08 4.51
C ARG A 321 -42.86 -31.34 5.23
N SER A 322 -42.19 -31.71 6.32
CA SER A 322 -42.58 -32.86 7.15
C SER A 322 -43.82 -32.58 8.03
N GLY A 323 -44.30 -31.33 8.06
CA GLY A 323 -45.51 -30.93 8.79
C GLY A 323 -45.24 -30.39 10.20
N GLU A 324 -43.99 -30.06 10.52
CA GLU A 324 -43.64 -29.46 11.82
C GLU A 324 -44.17 -28.03 11.91
N ALA A 325 -45.04 -27.76 12.89
CA ALA A 325 -45.68 -26.46 13.08
C ALA A 325 -44.86 -25.48 13.90
N ALA A 326 -44.04 -25.97 14.82
CA ALA A 326 -43.29 -25.15 15.78
C ALA A 326 -41.79 -25.13 15.47
N LEU A 327 -41.43 -24.68 14.27
CA LEU A 327 -40.05 -24.69 13.77
C LEU A 327 -39.00 -24.07 14.72
N LEU A 328 -39.42 -23.05 15.50
CA LEU A 328 -38.52 -22.36 16.44
C LEU A 328 -38.41 -23.06 17.82
N GLN A 329 -39.36 -23.97 18.15
CA GLN A 329 -39.41 -24.64 19.45
C GLN A 329 -38.77 -26.03 19.46
N HIS A 330 -38.31 -26.49 18.32
CA HIS A 330 -37.67 -27.80 18.16
C HIS A 330 -36.16 -27.75 18.33
N GLY A 331 -35.56 -28.86 18.71
CA GLY A 331 -34.11 -29.09 18.79
C GLY A 331 -33.36 -28.78 17.48
N LEU A 332 -34.09 -28.65 16.35
CA LEU A 332 -33.54 -28.23 15.07
C LEU A 332 -32.96 -26.82 15.13
N THR A 333 -33.68 -25.85 15.71
CA THR A 333 -33.18 -24.47 15.84
C THR A 333 -31.96 -24.43 16.75
N GLU A 334 -32.00 -25.20 17.86
CA GLU A 334 -30.85 -25.34 18.77
C GLU A 334 -29.62 -25.91 18.01
N ALA A 335 -29.83 -27.00 17.26
CA ALA A 335 -28.77 -27.61 16.44
C ALA A 335 -28.18 -26.64 15.41
N ILE A 336 -29.01 -25.83 14.74
CA ILE A 336 -28.58 -24.82 13.79
C ILE A 336 -27.76 -23.72 14.48
N VAL A 337 -28.24 -23.25 15.65
CA VAL A 337 -27.52 -22.20 16.40
C VAL A 337 -26.18 -22.71 16.92
N VAL A 338 -26.13 -23.96 17.47
CA VAL A 338 -24.88 -24.58 17.93
C VAL A 338 -23.91 -24.79 16.74
N SER A 339 -24.41 -25.28 15.61
CA SER A 339 -23.60 -25.42 14.39
C SER A 339 -23.06 -24.08 13.87
N ALA A 340 -23.90 -23.05 13.89
CA ALA A 340 -23.46 -21.70 13.53
C ALA A 340 -22.44 -21.13 14.52
N ALA A 341 -22.63 -21.39 15.83
CA ALA A 341 -21.69 -20.96 16.88
C ALA A 341 -20.31 -21.62 16.73
N THR A 342 -20.28 -22.95 16.45
CA THR A 342 -19.00 -23.64 16.21
C THR A 342 -18.28 -23.11 14.95
N THR A 343 -19.02 -22.92 13.87
CA THR A 343 -18.47 -22.30 12.62
C THR A 343 -18.03 -20.87 12.87
N GLY A 344 -18.82 -20.10 13.60
CA GLY A 344 -18.50 -18.72 13.99
C GLY A 344 -17.26 -18.62 14.87
N THR A 345 -17.06 -19.58 15.78
CA THR A 345 -15.83 -19.66 16.59
C THR A 345 -14.61 -19.95 15.72
N ALA A 346 -14.73 -20.86 14.75
CA ALA A 346 -13.66 -21.18 13.82
C ALA A 346 -13.28 -19.94 12.98
N PHE A 347 -14.24 -19.25 12.40
CA PHE A 347 -14.01 -18.03 11.63
C PHE A 347 -13.55 -16.86 12.51
N GLY A 348 -14.12 -16.72 13.70
CA GLY A 348 -13.74 -15.71 14.68
C GLY A 348 -12.29 -15.84 15.17
N SER A 349 -11.75 -17.07 15.17
CA SER A 349 -10.33 -17.27 15.50
C SER A 349 -9.39 -16.59 14.49
N LEU A 350 -9.81 -16.45 13.22
CA LEU A 350 -9.05 -15.73 12.20
C LEU A 350 -9.04 -14.22 12.46
N TRP A 351 -10.10 -13.67 13.05
CA TRP A 351 -10.17 -12.25 13.42
C TRP A 351 -9.12 -11.85 14.47
N LEU A 352 -8.70 -12.80 15.31
CA LEU A 352 -7.63 -12.57 16.29
C LEU A 352 -6.22 -12.59 15.68
N SER A 353 -6.10 -12.82 14.38
CA SER A 353 -4.82 -12.82 13.67
C SER A 353 -4.17 -11.42 13.71
N ARG A 354 -2.84 -11.40 13.87
CA ARG A 354 -2.03 -10.18 13.73
C ARG A 354 -1.90 -9.73 12.27
N HIS A 355 -2.20 -10.60 11.31
CA HIS A 355 -2.14 -10.28 9.89
C HIS A 355 -3.47 -9.62 9.46
N PRO A 356 -3.48 -8.34 9.07
CA PRO A 356 -4.71 -7.60 8.79
C PRO A 356 -5.61 -8.26 7.74
N GLY A 357 -5.03 -8.85 6.68
CA GLY A 357 -5.79 -9.57 5.67
C GLY A 357 -6.53 -10.78 6.25
N THR A 358 -5.88 -11.59 7.11
CA THR A 358 -6.51 -12.73 7.76
C THR A 358 -7.57 -12.28 8.76
N ALA A 359 -7.29 -11.23 9.53
CA ALA A 359 -8.26 -10.67 10.47
C ALA A 359 -9.51 -10.13 9.75
N SER A 360 -9.34 -9.38 8.67
CA SER A 360 -10.44 -8.86 7.85
C SER A 360 -11.28 -9.98 7.21
N MET A 361 -10.65 -11.07 6.78
CA MET A 361 -11.38 -12.24 6.29
C MET A 361 -12.23 -12.88 7.40
N GLY A 362 -11.66 -13.07 8.60
CA GLY A 362 -12.38 -13.61 9.75
C GLY A 362 -13.57 -12.74 10.16
N GLU A 363 -13.37 -11.43 10.20
CA GLU A 363 -14.38 -10.43 10.51
C GLU A 363 -15.58 -10.52 9.55
N LEU A 364 -15.34 -10.51 8.24
CA LEU A 364 -16.41 -10.59 7.24
C LEU A 364 -17.11 -11.96 7.25
N LEU A 365 -16.38 -13.04 7.50
CA LEU A 365 -16.95 -14.39 7.64
C LEU A 365 -17.89 -14.49 8.85
N VAL A 366 -17.52 -13.94 10.00
CA VAL A 366 -18.38 -13.91 11.19
C VAL A 366 -19.61 -13.03 10.94
N LEU A 367 -19.42 -11.83 10.40
CA LEU A 367 -20.52 -10.93 10.06
C LEU A 367 -21.51 -11.60 9.11
N SER A 368 -21.02 -12.21 8.05
CA SER A 368 -21.85 -12.90 7.05
C SER A 368 -22.60 -14.09 7.64
N LEU A 369 -21.97 -14.83 8.54
CA LEU A 369 -22.60 -15.94 9.26
C LEU A 369 -23.73 -15.46 10.17
N VAL A 370 -23.51 -14.37 10.92
CA VAL A 370 -24.54 -13.75 11.79
C VAL A 370 -25.73 -13.29 10.96
N CYS A 371 -25.51 -12.56 9.87
CA CYS A 371 -26.58 -12.12 8.96
C CYS A 371 -27.36 -13.31 8.37
N THR A 372 -26.65 -14.37 8.02
CA THR A 372 -27.24 -15.61 7.50
C THR A 372 -28.06 -16.34 8.54
N LEU A 373 -27.58 -16.43 9.77
CA LEU A 373 -28.29 -17.05 10.89
C LEU A 373 -29.55 -16.26 11.24
N ILE A 374 -29.47 -14.93 11.31
CA ILE A 374 -30.65 -14.06 11.50
C ILE A 374 -31.67 -14.30 10.39
N GLY A 375 -31.22 -14.34 9.14
CA GLY A 375 -32.10 -14.62 7.99
C GLY A 375 -32.75 -16.01 8.05
N ALA A 376 -32.05 -17.04 8.57
CA ALA A 376 -32.55 -18.38 8.72
C ALA A 376 -33.52 -18.52 9.91
N VAL A 377 -33.20 -17.92 11.05
CA VAL A 377 -34.00 -18.11 12.29
C VAL A 377 -35.23 -17.18 12.31
N PHE A 378 -35.12 -15.96 11.85
CA PHE A 378 -36.22 -14.99 11.93
C PHE A 378 -37.00 -14.84 10.62
N PHE A 379 -36.30 -14.62 9.52
CA PHE A 379 -36.98 -14.31 8.25
C PHE A 379 -37.58 -15.53 7.58
N GLN A 380 -36.89 -16.68 7.58
CA GLN A 380 -37.34 -17.85 6.87
C GLN A 380 -38.61 -18.50 7.47
N PRO A 381 -38.77 -18.68 8.79
CA PRO A 381 -39.99 -19.23 9.38
C PRO A 381 -41.21 -18.35 9.09
N ILE A 382 -41.06 -17.01 9.05
CA ILE A 382 -42.11 -16.08 8.69
C ILE A 382 -42.56 -16.32 7.24
N LEU A 383 -41.59 -16.50 6.34
CA LEU A 383 -41.87 -16.72 4.91
C LEU A 383 -42.51 -18.08 4.63
N LEU A 384 -42.13 -19.12 5.40
CA LEU A 384 -42.69 -20.47 5.27
C LEU A 384 -44.19 -20.54 5.69
N GLY A 385 -44.60 -19.75 6.69
CA GLY A 385 -45.97 -19.73 7.20
C GLY A 385 -46.39 -21.06 7.81
N ARG A 386 -47.72 -21.38 7.75
CA ARG A 386 -48.30 -22.64 8.29
C ARG A 386 -47.76 -23.84 7.53
N PRO A 387 -47.42 -24.94 8.24
CA PRO A 387 -46.93 -26.16 7.61
C PRO A 387 -48.00 -26.80 6.71
N ARG A 388 -47.50 -27.50 5.69
CA ARG A 388 -48.41 -28.30 4.82
C ARG A 388 -48.87 -29.50 5.60
N THR A 389 -50.13 -29.51 6.03
CA THR A 389 -50.77 -30.72 6.62
C THR A 389 -50.72 -31.84 5.60
N ARG A 390 -50.05 -32.94 5.91
CA ARG A 390 -50.27 -34.20 5.19
C ARG A 390 -51.68 -34.63 5.47
N PRO A 391 -52.52 -35.02 4.46
CA PRO A 391 -53.79 -35.67 4.74
C PRO A 391 -53.45 -36.94 5.54
N GLN A 392 -53.99 -37.03 6.76
CA GLN A 392 -53.93 -38.22 7.56
C GLN A 392 -54.54 -39.33 6.72
N ARG A 393 -53.76 -40.35 6.37
CA ARG A 393 -54.29 -41.62 5.89
C ARG A 393 -55.12 -42.17 7.07
N THR A 394 -56.41 -42.09 7.01
CA THR A 394 -57.34 -42.82 7.85
C THR A 394 -57.08 -44.29 7.53
N ASP A 395 -56.28 -44.95 8.35
CA ASP A 395 -56.24 -46.41 8.38
C ASP A 395 -57.63 -46.81 8.88
N VAL A 396 -58.47 -47.28 7.93
CA VAL A 396 -59.75 -47.94 8.24
C VAL A 396 -59.35 -49.20 8.97
N GLU A 397 -59.53 -49.17 10.29
CA GLU A 397 -59.54 -50.37 11.11
C GLU A 397 -60.65 -51.29 10.58
N VAL A 398 -60.27 -52.35 9.89
CA VAL A 398 -61.18 -53.44 9.54
C VAL A 398 -61.36 -54.28 10.84
N GLU A 399 -62.46 -54.07 11.53
CA GLU A 399 -62.88 -54.98 12.61
C GLU A 399 -62.94 -56.39 12.07
N PRO A 400 -62.36 -57.42 12.78
CA PRO A 400 -62.60 -58.79 12.42
C PRO A 400 -64.00 -59.16 12.86
N SER A 401 -64.90 -59.48 11.93
CA SER A 401 -66.18 -60.04 12.14
C SER A 401 -66.01 -61.44 12.82
N SER A 402 -66.46 -61.56 14.10
CA SER A 402 -66.68 -62.79 14.83
C SER A 402 -67.82 -63.60 14.22
N THR A 403 -67.56 -64.77 13.72
CA THR A 403 -68.40 -65.99 13.77
C THR A 403 -67.55 -67.22 13.98
#